data_dbfda25d6e943a37c969d2c5e376b467
#
_entry.id   dbfda25d6e943a37c969d2c5e376b467
#
_cell.length_a   1.000
_cell.length_b   1.000
_cell.length_c   1.000
_cell.angle_alpha   90.00
_cell.angle_beta   90.00
_cell.angle_gamma   90.00
#
_symmetry.space_group_name_H-M   'P 1'
#
loop_
_entity.id
_entity.type
_entity.pdbx_description
1 polymer ?
#
loop_
_entity_poly.entity_id
_entity_poly.type
_entity_poly.pdbx_seq_one_letter_code
_entity_poly.pdbx_strand_id
1 'polypeptide(L)'
;MRIALFTETYLPSINGVVTHVKTLKEGLEALGHTVLVVTADSRVNNHVIADDVMYCPAVKLKKIYNYDIAPPISKERLDKIKSFAPDIIHIHNEFGVGISGVLIARTLKVPLVYTLHTMYDDYVYYVAKTKGFGKIVTSASHLYAKMLASTASAITGPSPKVSEYFKACGVKKPVHVIPNSVELDVFKPENVDRNDAVTMRRKFGFADDDMVFCFCGRLGKEKNITLLLEYWAKNVRPEDKIKLFILGDGPLHEQHCKEADELGISDMVKFAGRVEHPDLPVYYACCDAYITASLSDTCSISMLEGMAMHLPVLSLKDDLNVGQVKDGINGYNFTDADS
;
A
#
# COMPACT_ATOMS: atom_id res chain seq x y z
N MET A 1 3.60 21.75 16.80
CA MET A 1 3.71 22.26 15.41
C MET A 1 2.38 22.05 14.69
N ARG A 2 2.12 22.83 13.65
CA ARG A 2 0.98 22.67 12.75
C ARG A 2 1.48 22.00 11.47
N ILE A 3 0.98 20.83 11.15
CA ILE A 3 1.48 20.00 10.03
C ILE A 3 0.36 19.77 9.05
N ALA A 4 0.60 20.06 7.75
CA ALA A 4 -0.36 19.77 6.70
C ALA A 4 0.11 18.57 5.87
N LEU A 5 -0.64 17.46 5.90
CA LEU A 5 -0.37 16.23 5.16
C LEU A 5 -1.18 16.25 3.85
N PHE A 6 -0.51 16.22 2.72
CA PHE A 6 -1.14 16.23 1.40
C PHE A 6 -1.12 14.84 0.80
N THR A 7 -2.28 14.27 0.53
CA THR A 7 -2.44 12.95 -0.07
C THR A 7 -3.63 12.94 -1.02
N GLU A 8 -3.49 12.32 -2.20
CA GLU A 8 -4.59 12.25 -3.17
C GLU A 8 -5.75 11.36 -2.68
N THR A 9 -5.44 10.36 -1.86
CA THR A 9 -6.45 9.45 -1.29
C THR A 9 -6.40 9.46 0.22
N TYR A 10 -7.58 9.49 0.84
CA TYR A 10 -7.76 9.35 2.27
C TYR A 10 -9.07 8.61 2.56
N LEU A 11 -9.41 8.43 3.82
CA LEU A 11 -10.67 7.78 4.23
C LEU A 11 -11.88 8.35 3.48
N PRO A 12 -12.86 7.53 3.07
CA PRO A 12 -13.05 6.11 3.36
C PRO A 12 -12.36 5.16 2.36
N SER A 13 -11.45 5.63 1.53
CA SER A 13 -10.68 4.75 0.64
C SER A 13 -9.76 3.85 1.46
N ILE A 14 -9.48 2.63 0.93
CA ILE A 14 -8.64 1.62 1.59
C ILE A 14 -7.44 1.33 0.69
N ASN A 15 -6.26 1.67 1.14
CA ASN A 15 -4.97 1.29 0.55
C ASN A 15 -3.83 1.63 1.51
N GLY A 16 -2.62 1.10 1.25
CA GLY A 16 -1.48 1.31 2.14
C GLY A 16 -1.10 2.77 2.38
N VAL A 17 -1.30 3.67 1.40
CA VAL A 17 -1.02 5.11 1.59
C VAL A 17 -2.02 5.72 2.59
N VAL A 18 -3.30 5.36 2.49
CA VAL A 18 -4.34 5.84 3.42
C VAL A 18 -4.02 5.39 4.84
N THR A 19 -3.70 4.11 5.04
CA THR A 19 -3.32 3.57 6.37
C THR A 19 -2.09 4.30 6.89
N HIS A 20 -1.05 4.49 6.07
CA HIS A 20 0.15 5.22 6.47
C HIS A 20 -0.16 6.66 6.90
N VAL A 21 -0.94 7.42 6.10
CA VAL A 21 -1.26 8.83 6.42
C VAL A 21 -2.14 8.92 7.66
N LYS A 22 -3.09 7.98 7.85
CA LYS A 22 -3.93 7.89 9.04
C LYS A 22 -3.08 7.67 10.29
N THR A 23 -2.25 6.63 10.30
CA THR A 23 -1.40 6.32 11.46
C THR A 23 -0.37 7.41 11.73
N LEU A 24 0.16 8.06 10.69
CA LEU A 24 1.05 9.21 10.85
C LEU A 24 0.31 10.41 11.49
N LYS A 25 -0.92 10.71 11.04
CA LYS A 25 -1.76 11.76 11.65
C LYS A 25 -1.96 11.48 13.13
N GLU A 26 -2.46 10.30 13.46
CA GLU A 26 -2.74 9.88 14.84
C GLU A 26 -1.48 9.93 15.73
N GLY A 27 -0.35 9.44 15.24
CA GLY A 27 0.92 9.48 15.95
C GLY A 27 1.43 10.92 16.18
N LEU A 28 1.30 11.80 15.21
CA LEU A 28 1.68 13.21 15.35
C LEU A 28 0.77 13.95 16.33
N GLU A 29 -0.53 13.66 16.32
CA GLU A 29 -1.50 14.24 17.27
C GLU A 29 -1.25 13.75 18.70
N ALA A 30 -0.93 12.47 18.89
CA ALA A 30 -0.55 11.91 20.17
C ALA A 30 0.72 12.58 20.75
N LEU A 31 1.60 13.08 19.86
CA LEU A 31 2.79 13.88 20.24
C LEU A 31 2.46 15.37 20.47
N GLY A 32 1.19 15.77 20.44
CA GLY A 32 0.75 17.14 20.69
C GLY A 32 0.89 18.10 19.51
N HIS A 33 0.97 17.58 18.29
CA HIS A 33 0.94 18.39 17.08
C HIS A 33 -0.51 18.58 16.58
N THR A 34 -0.76 19.66 15.83
CA THR A 34 -2.04 19.87 15.13
C THR A 34 -1.85 19.46 13.68
N VAL A 35 -2.65 18.51 13.21
CA VAL A 35 -2.52 17.94 11.87
C VAL A 35 -3.75 18.24 11.02
N LEU A 36 -3.54 18.71 9.79
CA LEU A 36 -4.58 18.86 8.77
C LEU A 36 -4.24 17.95 7.60
N VAL A 37 -5.12 17.01 7.28
CA VAL A 37 -5.02 16.21 6.05
C VAL A 37 -5.67 16.97 4.89
N VAL A 38 -5.03 17.02 3.74
CA VAL A 38 -5.56 17.63 2.50
C VAL A 38 -5.67 16.55 1.46
N THR A 39 -6.90 16.25 1.03
CA THR A 39 -7.18 15.14 0.11
C THR A 39 -8.12 15.51 -1.02
N ALA A 40 -8.10 14.73 -2.11
CA ALA A 40 -9.03 14.85 -3.22
C ALA A 40 -10.34 14.12 -2.93
N ASP A 41 -11.48 14.72 -3.31
CA ASP A 41 -12.78 14.06 -3.22
C ASP A 41 -13.71 14.57 -4.36
N SER A 42 -14.08 13.66 -5.25
CA SER A 42 -14.98 13.97 -6.38
C SER A 42 -16.43 14.14 -5.98
N ARG A 43 -16.78 13.90 -4.71
CA ARG A 43 -18.15 14.06 -4.18
C ARG A 43 -18.42 15.50 -3.70
N VAL A 44 -17.39 16.30 -3.50
CA VAL A 44 -17.53 17.70 -3.07
C VAL A 44 -17.34 18.66 -4.24
N ASN A 45 -18.09 19.75 -4.24
CA ASN A 45 -18.00 20.81 -5.26
C ASN A 45 -17.13 22.01 -4.79
N ASN A 46 -16.94 22.17 -3.48
CA ASN A 46 -16.14 23.21 -2.84
C ASN A 46 -15.20 22.55 -1.83
N HIS A 47 -14.16 23.28 -1.40
CA HIS A 47 -13.28 22.80 -0.35
C HIS A 47 -14.00 22.76 0.99
N VAL A 48 -14.16 21.58 1.56
CA VAL A 48 -14.82 21.34 2.85
C VAL A 48 -13.76 20.87 3.86
N ILE A 49 -13.81 21.40 5.08
CA ILE A 49 -12.99 20.91 6.20
C ILE A 49 -13.93 20.28 7.21
N ALA A 50 -13.71 19.01 7.52
CA ALA A 50 -14.40 18.25 8.54
C ALA A 50 -13.40 17.31 9.22
N ASP A 51 -13.45 17.20 10.54
CA ASP A 51 -12.61 16.29 11.35
C ASP A 51 -11.10 16.40 11.03
N ASP A 52 -10.61 17.63 10.90
CA ASP A 52 -9.22 17.94 10.52
C ASP A 52 -8.79 17.37 9.16
N VAL A 53 -9.76 17.16 8.25
CA VAL A 53 -9.54 16.76 6.86
C VAL A 53 -10.13 17.82 5.92
N MET A 54 -9.31 18.34 5.02
CA MET A 54 -9.75 19.19 3.92
C MET A 54 -10.01 18.36 2.68
N TYR A 55 -11.26 18.20 2.30
CA TYR A 55 -11.69 17.56 1.06
C TYR A 55 -11.67 18.58 -0.07
N CYS A 56 -10.92 18.29 -1.12
CA CYS A 56 -10.73 19.17 -2.27
C CYS A 56 -11.54 18.66 -3.47
N PRO A 57 -12.29 19.52 -4.18
CA PRO A 57 -12.98 19.13 -5.41
C PRO A 57 -12.04 18.46 -6.39
N ALA A 58 -12.47 17.32 -6.94
CA ALA A 58 -11.65 16.46 -7.75
C ALA A 58 -12.41 15.87 -8.94
N VAL A 59 -11.68 15.37 -9.93
CA VAL A 59 -12.21 14.63 -11.07
C VAL A 59 -11.88 13.15 -10.90
N LYS A 60 -12.89 12.28 -11.05
CA LYS A 60 -12.73 10.83 -10.98
C LYS A 60 -12.14 10.27 -12.27
N LEU A 61 -10.98 9.67 -12.21
CA LEU A 61 -10.32 8.99 -13.32
C LEU A 61 -10.77 7.53 -13.39
N LYS A 62 -11.86 7.26 -14.11
CA LYS A 62 -12.44 5.92 -14.26
C LYS A 62 -11.46 4.87 -14.81
N LYS A 63 -10.52 5.28 -15.68
CA LYS A 63 -9.52 4.38 -16.28
C LYS A 63 -8.34 4.06 -15.37
N ILE A 64 -8.17 4.78 -14.26
CA ILE A 64 -7.10 4.59 -13.29
C ILE A 64 -7.76 4.32 -11.94
N TYR A 65 -8.31 3.13 -11.77
CA TYR A 65 -8.89 2.60 -10.51
C TYR A 65 -9.92 3.52 -9.81
N ASN A 66 -10.69 4.32 -10.58
CA ASN A 66 -11.61 5.32 -10.03
C ASN A 66 -10.92 6.33 -9.10
N TYR A 67 -9.65 6.63 -9.36
CA TYR A 67 -8.87 7.56 -8.56
C TYR A 67 -9.40 8.98 -8.70
N ASP A 68 -9.54 9.69 -7.59
CA ASP A 68 -9.89 11.10 -7.58
C ASP A 68 -8.63 11.94 -7.71
N ILE A 69 -8.58 12.89 -8.65
CA ILE A 69 -7.46 13.82 -8.82
C ILE A 69 -7.98 15.25 -8.71
N ALA A 70 -7.47 16.00 -7.75
CA ALA A 70 -7.79 17.40 -7.59
C ALA A 70 -6.89 18.29 -8.47
N PRO A 71 -7.39 19.42 -8.99
CA PRO A 71 -6.54 20.39 -9.68
C PRO A 71 -5.38 20.84 -8.78
N PRO A 72 -4.14 20.92 -9.31
CA PRO A 72 -2.98 21.28 -8.49
C PRO A 72 -2.99 22.75 -8.03
N ILE A 73 -3.71 23.61 -8.72
CA ILE A 73 -3.81 25.04 -8.42
C ILE A 73 -5.23 25.35 -7.96
N SER A 74 -5.37 25.91 -6.76
CA SER A 74 -6.62 26.40 -6.19
C SER A 74 -6.34 27.55 -5.22
N LYS A 75 -6.91 28.71 -5.50
CA LYS A 75 -6.80 29.88 -4.62
C LYS A 75 -7.47 29.61 -3.28
N GLU A 76 -8.68 29.02 -3.28
CA GLU A 76 -9.39 28.70 -2.06
C GLU A 76 -8.59 27.74 -1.15
N ARG A 77 -7.95 26.70 -1.73
CA ARG A 77 -7.08 25.80 -0.99
C ARG A 77 -5.89 26.55 -0.38
N LEU A 78 -5.24 27.40 -1.17
CA LEU A 78 -4.13 28.23 -0.68
C LEU A 78 -4.57 29.11 0.50
N ASP A 79 -5.69 29.80 0.38
CA ASP A 79 -6.22 30.69 1.43
C ASP A 79 -6.55 29.91 2.72
N LYS A 80 -7.18 28.73 2.60
CA LYS A 80 -7.48 27.84 3.75
C LYS A 80 -6.19 27.32 4.42
N ILE A 81 -5.19 26.89 3.64
CA ILE A 81 -3.89 26.42 4.18
C ILE A 81 -3.12 27.58 4.80
N LYS A 82 -3.17 28.78 4.21
CA LYS A 82 -2.58 29.97 4.81
C LYS A 82 -3.23 30.31 6.16
N SER A 83 -4.55 30.17 6.27
CA SER A 83 -5.26 30.36 7.54
C SER A 83 -4.93 29.27 8.58
N PHE A 84 -4.68 28.04 8.14
CA PHE A 84 -4.17 26.97 8.98
C PHE A 84 -2.74 27.27 9.47
N ALA A 85 -1.96 28.10 8.78
CA ALA A 85 -0.60 28.50 9.11
C ALA A 85 0.32 27.31 9.45
N PRO A 86 0.59 26.38 8.52
CA PRO A 86 1.41 25.21 8.78
C PRO A 86 2.87 25.59 9.02
N ASP A 87 3.52 24.91 9.96
CA ASP A 87 4.96 24.96 10.18
C ASP A 87 5.69 24.04 9.16
N ILE A 88 5.02 22.97 8.71
CA ILE A 88 5.54 21.97 7.78
C ILE A 88 4.41 21.55 6.84
N ILE A 89 4.76 21.37 5.56
CA ILE A 89 3.92 20.67 4.58
C ILE A 89 4.58 19.33 4.25
N HIS A 90 3.81 18.25 4.27
CA HIS A 90 4.27 16.90 3.98
C HIS A 90 3.42 16.29 2.87
N ILE A 91 4.03 15.95 1.74
CA ILE A 91 3.35 15.35 0.59
C ILE A 91 3.59 13.84 0.54
N HIS A 92 2.54 13.08 0.24
CA HIS A 92 2.51 11.61 0.17
C HIS A 92 2.17 11.09 -1.23
N ASN A 93 2.05 11.98 -2.21
CA ASN A 93 1.82 11.65 -3.61
C ASN A 93 2.36 12.76 -4.51
N GLU A 94 2.49 12.46 -5.80
CA GLU A 94 3.25 13.25 -6.77
C GLU A 94 2.37 14.04 -7.72
N PHE A 95 1.05 13.88 -7.66
CA PHE A 95 0.08 14.52 -8.55
C PHE A 95 -0.87 15.42 -7.80
N GLY A 96 -1.79 16.06 -8.47
CA GLY A 96 -2.93 16.79 -7.92
C GLY A 96 -2.64 17.58 -6.64
N VAL A 97 -3.11 17.09 -5.50
CA VAL A 97 -2.88 17.75 -4.21
C VAL A 97 -1.41 17.72 -3.79
N GLY A 98 -0.63 16.74 -4.19
CA GLY A 98 0.81 16.69 -3.91
C GLY A 98 1.55 17.86 -4.58
N ILE A 99 1.30 18.12 -5.87
CA ILE A 99 1.82 19.32 -6.55
C ILE A 99 1.34 20.58 -5.86
N SER A 100 0.07 20.62 -5.45
CA SER A 100 -0.47 21.75 -4.69
C SER A 100 0.33 21.99 -3.40
N GLY A 101 0.67 20.92 -2.66
CA GLY A 101 1.51 21.00 -1.46
C GLY A 101 2.88 21.63 -1.75
N VAL A 102 3.54 21.22 -2.84
CA VAL A 102 4.81 21.82 -3.29
C VAL A 102 4.68 23.31 -3.58
N LEU A 103 3.63 23.71 -4.32
CA LEU A 103 3.41 25.12 -4.69
C LEU A 103 3.09 25.98 -3.45
N ILE A 104 2.27 25.46 -2.54
CA ILE A 104 1.89 26.15 -1.31
C ILE A 104 3.08 26.27 -0.36
N ALA A 105 3.89 25.21 -0.20
CA ALA A 105 5.10 25.25 0.63
C ALA A 105 6.06 26.36 0.16
N ARG A 106 6.27 26.46 -1.15
CA ARG A 106 7.07 27.53 -1.75
C ARG A 106 6.48 28.92 -1.52
N THR A 107 5.16 29.07 -1.69
CA THR A 107 4.45 30.36 -1.53
C THR A 107 4.51 30.84 -0.08
N LEU A 108 4.33 29.95 0.87
CA LEU A 108 4.34 30.24 2.30
C LEU A 108 5.75 30.21 2.91
N LYS A 109 6.76 29.75 2.14
CA LYS A 109 8.16 29.59 2.56
C LYS A 109 8.30 28.67 3.78
N VAL A 110 7.52 27.59 3.83
CA VAL A 110 7.58 26.56 4.87
C VAL A 110 8.33 25.33 4.36
N PRO A 111 9.00 24.56 5.23
CA PRO A 111 9.65 23.31 4.87
C PRO A 111 8.69 22.33 4.23
N LEU A 112 9.19 21.60 3.21
CA LEU A 112 8.48 20.54 2.52
C LEU A 112 9.12 19.19 2.85
N VAL A 113 8.34 18.23 3.33
CA VAL A 113 8.72 16.82 3.43
C VAL A 113 8.06 16.05 2.28
N TYR A 114 8.76 15.11 1.69
CA TYR A 114 8.24 14.24 0.64
C TYR A 114 8.46 12.78 0.98
N THR A 115 7.37 12.02 1.12
CA THR A 115 7.40 10.55 1.25
C THR A 115 7.01 9.90 -0.07
N LEU A 116 7.89 9.06 -0.61
CA LEU A 116 7.58 8.22 -1.76
C LEU A 116 7.01 6.89 -1.27
N HIS A 117 5.79 6.57 -1.72
CA HIS A 117 5.10 5.31 -1.42
C HIS A 117 5.14 4.32 -2.58
N THR A 118 5.23 4.81 -3.80
CA THR A 118 5.10 4.01 -5.03
C THR A 118 6.29 4.23 -5.94
N MET A 119 6.99 3.16 -6.26
CA MET A 119 8.02 3.19 -7.31
C MET A 119 7.32 3.04 -8.65
N TYR A 120 7.38 4.11 -9.47
CA TYR A 120 6.63 4.14 -10.74
C TYR A 120 7.11 3.11 -11.75
N ASP A 121 8.35 2.64 -11.64
CA ASP A 121 8.91 1.61 -12.52
C ASP A 121 8.09 0.34 -12.52
N ASP A 122 7.54 -0.06 -11.37
CA ASP A 122 6.69 -1.24 -11.22
C ASP A 122 5.29 -1.06 -11.85
N TYR A 123 4.93 0.16 -12.25
CA TYR A 123 3.62 0.51 -12.80
C TYR A 123 3.66 1.01 -14.25
N VAL A 124 4.84 1.10 -14.84
CA VAL A 124 5.03 1.56 -16.24
C VAL A 124 4.18 0.74 -17.23
N TYR A 125 4.01 -0.56 -16.96
CA TYR A 125 3.23 -1.45 -17.83
C TYR A 125 1.74 -1.06 -17.95
N TYR A 126 1.17 -0.33 -17.01
CA TYR A 126 -0.20 0.18 -17.13
C TYR A 126 -0.34 1.26 -18.19
N VAL A 127 0.73 1.99 -18.47
CA VAL A 127 0.74 3.13 -19.39
C VAL A 127 1.42 2.77 -20.71
N ALA A 128 2.47 1.95 -20.67
CA ALA A 128 3.31 1.64 -21.81
C ALA A 128 3.00 0.25 -22.40
N LYS A 129 2.43 0.23 -23.61
CA LYS A 129 2.11 -1.02 -24.34
C LYS A 129 3.31 -1.64 -25.06
N THR A 130 4.42 -0.91 -25.23
CA THR A 130 5.63 -1.38 -25.92
C THR A 130 6.88 -1.13 -25.09
N LYS A 131 7.90 -2.03 -25.22
CA LYS A 131 9.17 -1.90 -24.48
C LYS A 131 9.92 -0.58 -24.75
N GLY A 132 9.85 -0.06 -25.99
CA GLY A 132 10.49 1.22 -26.34
C GLY A 132 9.82 2.41 -25.66
N PHE A 133 8.50 2.47 -25.68
CA PHE A 133 7.73 3.50 -25.01
C PHE A 133 7.88 3.41 -23.48
N GLY A 134 7.99 2.18 -22.93
CA GLY A 134 8.24 1.96 -21.52
C GLY A 134 9.50 2.68 -21.02
N LYS A 135 10.62 2.57 -21.74
CA LYS A 135 11.88 3.27 -21.37
C LYS A 135 11.72 4.80 -21.33
N ILE A 136 10.94 5.35 -22.25
CA ILE A 136 10.68 6.81 -22.25
C ILE A 136 9.85 7.21 -21.04
N VAL A 137 8.82 6.44 -20.71
CA VAL A 137 7.96 6.68 -19.52
C VAL A 137 8.78 6.56 -18.24
N THR A 138 9.61 5.53 -18.09
CA THR A 138 10.52 5.38 -16.94
C THR A 138 11.48 6.56 -16.81
N SER A 139 12.12 6.99 -17.92
CA SER A 139 13.03 8.15 -17.87
C SER A 139 12.30 9.44 -17.48
N ALA A 140 11.08 9.64 -17.95
CA ALA A 140 10.26 10.79 -17.59
C ALA A 140 9.83 10.74 -16.12
N SER A 141 9.45 9.57 -15.61
CA SER A 141 9.08 9.37 -14.18
C SER A 141 10.27 9.62 -13.25
N HIS A 142 11.47 9.14 -13.62
CA HIS A 142 12.71 9.41 -12.87
C HIS A 142 13.06 10.89 -12.81
N LEU A 143 12.97 11.60 -13.96
CA LEU A 143 13.21 13.05 -14.00
C LEU A 143 12.20 13.79 -13.13
N TYR A 144 10.94 13.37 -13.16
CA TYR A 144 9.88 13.96 -12.35
C TYR A 144 10.09 13.72 -10.86
N ALA A 145 10.38 12.48 -10.46
CA ALA A 145 10.72 12.13 -9.08
C ALA A 145 11.92 12.94 -8.56
N LYS A 146 12.97 13.07 -9.39
CA LYS A 146 14.14 13.90 -9.08
C LYS A 146 13.77 15.37 -8.90
N MET A 147 12.93 15.93 -9.76
CA MET A 147 12.45 17.31 -9.65
C MET A 147 11.71 17.53 -8.33
N LEU A 148 10.77 16.66 -7.95
CA LEU A 148 10.05 16.74 -6.68
C LEU A 148 11.00 16.61 -5.49
N ALA A 149 11.87 15.61 -5.49
CA ALA A 149 12.86 15.39 -4.45
C ALA A 149 13.79 16.60 -4.25
N SER A 150 14.15 17.31 -5.35
CA SER A 150 14.98 18.51 -5.27
C SER A 150 14.29 19.66 -4.53
N THR A 151 12.95 19.72 -4.58
CA THR A 151 12.17 20.79 -3.93
C THR A 151 11.95 20.52 -2.43
N ALA A 152 12.00 19.27 -1.99
CA ALA A 152 11.75 18.90 -0.61
C ALA A 152 12.92 19.28 0.30
N SER A 153 12.65 19.68 1.53
CA SER A 153 13.65 19.89 2.58
C SER A 153 14.18 18.56 3.10
N ALA A 154 13.31 17.55 3.21
CA ALA A 154 13.63 16.17 3.57
C ALA A 154 12.85 15.19 2.70
N ILE A 155 13.45 14.03 2.44
CA ILE A 155 12.82 12.94 1.71
C ILE A 155 12.74 11.73 2.64
N THR A 156 11.59 11.06 2.66
CA THR A 156 11.39 9.84 3.42
C THR A 156 10.86 8.72 2.52
N GLY A 157 10.98 7.50 2.99
CA GLY A 157 10.40 6.32 2.35
C GLY A 157 10.29 5.17 3.33
N PRO A 158 9.37 4.21 3.11
CA PRO A 158 9.09 3.17 4.08
C PRO A 158 10.14 2.04 4.13
N SER A 159 11.10 2.00 3.20
CA SER A 159 12.19 1.02 3.21
C SER A 159 13.44 1.53 2.48
N PRO A 160 14.58 0.83 2.62
CA PRO A 160 15.80 1.12 1.86
C PRO A 160 15.61 1.09 0.34
N LYS A 161 14.65 0.33 -0.16
CA LYS A 161 14.27 0.23 -1.57
C LYS A 161 13.96 1.60 -2.20
N VAL A 162 13.30 2.49 -1.45
CA VAL A 162 13.03 3.86 -1.87
C VAL A 162 14.34 4.66 -2.04
N SER A 163 15.33 4.42 -1.20
CA SER A 163 16.64 5.05 -1.33
C SER A 163 17.33 4.64 -2.64
N GLU A 164 17.29 3.36 -2.98
CA GLU A 164 17.86 2.86 -4.24
C GLU A 164 17.11 3.40 -5.46
N TYR A 165 15.78 3.49 -5.41
CA TYR A 165 14.98 4.11 -6.45
C TYR A 165 15.39 5.58 -6.68
N PHE A 166 15.51 6.38 -5.62
CA PHE A 166 15.94 7.77 -5.75
C PHE A 166 17.39 7.91 -6.24
N LYS A 167 18.29 6.98 -5.87
CA LYS A 167 19.65 6.93 -6.46
C LYS A 167 19.57 6.67 -7.97
N ALA A 168 18.75 5.73 -8.42
CA ALA A 168 18.52 5.47 -9.85
C ALA A 168 17.94 6.69 -10.58
N CYS A 169 17.09 7.48 -9.91
CA CYS A 169 16.61 8.77 -10.43
C CYS A 169 17.68 9.87 -10.43
N GLY A 170 18.88 9.63 -9.89
CA GLY A 170 19.96 10.60 -9.79
C GLY A 170 19.75 11.66 -8.70
N VAL A 171 19.00 11.33 -7.63
CA VAL A 171 18.85 12.16 -6.43
C VAL A 171 20.05 11.93 -5.52
N LYS A 172 20.70 13.02 -5.07
CA LYS A 172 21.85 13.00 -4.16
C LYS A 172 21.49 13.25 -2.70
N LYS A 173 20.27 13.73 -2.44
CA LYS A 173 19.78 14.00 -1.09
C LYS A 173 19.56 12.67 -0.35
N PRO A 174 19.92 12.56 0.96
CA PRO A 174 19.66 11.38 1.74
C PRO A 174 18.16 11.13 1.86
N VAL A 175 17.77 9.86 1.83
CA VAL A 175 16.41 9.39 2.10
C VAL A 175 16.37 8.84 3.52
N HIS A 176 15.48 9.37 4.34
CA HIS A 176 15.26 8.86 5.69
C HIS A 176 14.27 7.70 5.62
N VAL A 177 14.72 6.52 6.03
CA VAL A 177 13.85 5.33 6.07
C VAL A 177 13.00 5.38 7.34
N ILE A 178 11.68 5.48 7.16
CA ILE A 178 10.67 5.45 8.21
C ILE A 178 9.67 4.36 7.83
N PRO A 179 9.79 3.14 8.40
CA PRO A 179 8.91 2.02 8.04
C PRO A 179 7.43 2.34 8.28
N ASN A 180 6.57 1.70 7.49
CA ASN A 180 5.14 1.74 7.76
C ASN A 180 4.85 1.10 9.13
N SER A 181 3.80 1.56 9.76
CA SER A 181 3.26 1.00 11.00
C SER A 181 1.96 0.25 10.73
N VAL A 182 1.55 -0.56 11.69
CA VAL A 182 0.28 -1.28 11.71
C VAL A 182 -0.54 -0.81 12.93
N GLU A 183 -1.86 -0.84 12.79
CA GLU A 183 -2.79 -0.50 13.87
C GLU A 183 -2.89 -1.67 14.86
N LEU A 184 -1.94 -1.74 15.81
CA LEU A 184 -1.86 -2.84 16.79
C LEU A 184 -3.12 -2.98 17.67
N ASP A 185 -3.91 -1.94 17.82
CA ASP A 185 -5.19 -2.03 18.56
C ASP A 185 -6.30 -2.69 17.76
N VAL A 186 -6.18 -2.72 16.43
CA VAL A 186 -7.10 -3.41 15.52
C VAL A 186 -6.62 -4.84 15.27
N PHE A 187 -5.35 -4.99 14.89
CA PHE A 187 -4.74 -6.27 14.53
C PHE A 187 -4.13 -6.95 15.75
N LYS A 188 -4.98 -7.54 16.59
CA LYS A 188 -4.63 -8.34 17.77
C LYS A 188 -5.44 -9.64 17.75
N PRO A 189 -4.82 -10.82 17.89
CA PRO A 189 -5.55 -12.09 17.97
C PRO A 189 -6.61 -12.11 19.06
N GLU A 190 -6.35 -11.41 20.19
CA GLU A 190 -7.25 -11.35 21.34
C GLU A 190 -8.55 -10.58 21.05
N ASN A 191 -8.58 -9.76 20.01
CA ASN A 191 -9.77 -9.00 19.59
C ASN A 191 -10.74 -9.85 18.74
N VAL A 192 -10.32 -11.04 18.29
CA VAL A 192 -11.12 -11.90 17.42
C VAL A 192 -11.72 -13.05 18.23
N ASP A 193 -13.05 -13.21 18.15
CA ASP A 193 -13.72 -14.39 18.73
C ASP A 193 -13.27 -15.64 17.94
N ARG A 194 -12.83 -16.66 18.68
CA ARG A 194 -12.41 -17.94 18.10
C ARG A 194 -13.51 -18.59 17.25
N ASN A 195 -14.78 -18.42 17.63
CA ASN A 195 -15.91 -18.96 16.88
C ASN A 195 -16.08 -18.26 15.54
N ASP A 196 -15.78 -16.95 15.46
CA ASP A 196 -15.82 -16.19 14.20
C ASP A 196 -14.74 -16.69 13.24
N ALA A 197 -13.52 -16.94 13.73
CA ALA A 197 -12.44 -17.52 12.93
C ALA A 197 -12.78 -18.92 12.42
N VAL A 198 -13.35 -19.79 13.27
CA VAL A 198 -13.81 -21.14 12.89
C VAL A 198 -14.95 -21.06 11.86
N THR A 199 -15.90 -20.16 12.08
CA THR A 199 -17.01 -19.94 11.15
C THR A 199 -16.51 -19.47 9.79
N MET A 200 -15.50 -18.58 9.76
CA MET A 200 -14.87 -18.09 8.55
C MET A 200 -14.14 -19.23 7.80
N ARG A 201 -13.39 -20.10 8.50
CA ARG A 201 -12.77 -21.29 7.89
C ARG A 201 -13.81 -22.16 7.19
N ARG A 202 -14.90 -22.49 7.87
CA ARG A 202 -16.00 -23.32 7.33
C ARG A 202 -16.70 -22.66 6.13
N LYS A 203 -16.90 -21.34 6.17
CA LYS A 203 -17.50 -20.56 5.08
C LYS A 203 -16.73 -20.72 3.77
N PHE A 204 -15.40 -20.79 3.85
CA PHE A 204 -14.53 -20.96 2.69
C PHE A 204 -14.16 -22.42 2.39
N GLY A 205 -14.71 -23.37 3.15
CA GLY A 205 -14.52 -24.80 2.94
C GLY A 205 -13.17 -25.34 3.43
N PHE A 206 -12.50 -24.63 4.34
CA PHE A 206 -11.29 -25.12 4.98
C PHE A 206 -11.64 -26.10 6.12
N ALA A 207 -10.98 -27.23 6.14
CA ALA A 207 -11.09 -28.20 7.21
C ALA A 207 -10.34 -27.74 8.48
N ASP A 208 -10.66 -28.31 9.63
CA ASP A 208 -10.02 -27.94 10.90
C ASP A 208 -8.52 -28.29 10.93
N ASP A 209 -8.10 -29.28 10.12
CA ASP A 209 -6.73 -29.76 9.97
C ASP A 209 -6.01 -29.26 8.71
N ASP A 210 -6.64 -28.35 7.94
CA ASP A 210 -5.96 -27.65 6.85
C ASP A 210 -4.99 -26.60 7.40
N MET A 211 -3.78 -26.49 6.81
CA MET A 211 -2.89 -25.35 7.00
C MET A 211 -3.21 -24.28 5.98
N VAL A 212 -3.69 -23.12 6.42
CA VAL A 212 -4.17 -22.05 5.55
C VAL A 212 -3.15 -20.92 5.48
N PHE A 213 -2.56 -20.72 4.29
CA PHE A 213 -1.74 -19.55 3.98
C PHE A 213 -2.60 -18.45 3.39
N CYS A 214 -2.45 -17.22 3.85
CA CYS A 214 -3.15 -16.10 3.23
C CYS A 214 -2.21 -15.12 2.53
N PHE A 215 -2.71 -14.56 1.44
CA PHE A 215 -2.21 -13.33 0.83
C PHE A 215 -3.28 -12.26 0.99
N CYS A 216 -2.88 -11.02 1.29
CA CYS A 216 -3.81 -9.89 1.32
C CYS A 216 -3.27 -8.72 0.49
N GLY A 217 -4.09 -8.24 -0.45
CA GLY A 217 -3.73 -7.10 -1.28
C GLY A 217 -4.52 -7.00 -2.57
N ARG A 218 -4.25 -5.93 -3.33
CA ARG A 218 -4.85 -5.72 -4.63
C ARG A 218 -4.31 -6.74 -5.65
N LEU A 219 -5.21 -7.36 -6.42
CA LEU A 219 -4.85 -8.34 -7.44
C LEU A 219 -4.41 -7.62 -8.73
N GLY A 220 -3.20 -7.07 -8.71
CA GLY A 220 -2.51 -6.47 -9.84
C GLY A 220 -1.26 -7.28 -10.23
N LYS A 221 -0.74 -7.02 -11.43
CA LYS A 221 0.44 -7.73 -11.95
C LYS A 221 1.65 -7.61 -11.03
N GLU A 222 1.78 -6.47 -10.37
CA GLU A 222 2.88 -6.15 -9.46
C GLU A 222 2.92 -7.03 -8.20
N LYS A 223 1.81 -7.76 -7.91
CA LYS A 223 1.72 -8.65 -6.74
C LYS A 223 2.16 -10.08 -7.02
N ASN A 224 2.46 -10.40 -8.27
CA ASN A 224 2.95 -11.72 -8.70
C ASN A 224 2.08 -12.91 -8.27
N ILE A 225 0.74 -12.74 -8.25
CA ILE A 225 -0.16 -13.82 -7.85
C ILE A 225 -0.08 -15.00 -8.83
N THR A 226 0.07 -14.74 -10.14
CA THR A 226 0.30 -15.81 -11.13
C THR A 226 1.50 -16.68 -10.75
N LEU A 227 2.65 -16.07 -10.37
CA LEU A 227 3.83 -16.80 -9.92
C LEU A 227 3.54 -17.63 -8.66
N LEU A 228 2.78 -17.06 -7.71
CA LEU A 228 2.39 -17.76 -6.50
C LEU A 228 1.52 -18.98 -6.81
N LEU A 229 0.56 -18.86 -7.74
CA LEU A 229 -0.29 -19.98 -8.19
C LEU A 229 0.52 -21.08 -8.89
N GLU A 230 1.47 -20.70 -9.75
CA GLU A 230 2.38 -21.63 -10.44
C GLU A 230 3.23 -22.41 -9.43
N TYR A 231 3.80 -21.72 -8.41
CA TYR A 231 4.60 -22.35 -7.35
C TYR A 231 3.73 -23.27 -6.49
N TRP A 232 2.49 -22.87 -6.21
CA TRP A 232 1.54 -23.68 -5.48
C TRP A 232 1.21 -24.97 -6.23
N ALA A 233 0.86 -24.88 -7.52
CA ALA A 233 0.57 -26.03 -8.37
C ALA A 233 1.75 -27.01 -8.50
N LYS A 234 2.98 -26.48 -8.47
CA LYS A 234 4.19 -27.31 -8.55
C LYS A 234 4.44 -28.11 -7.27
N ASN A 235 4.24 -27.47 -6.09
CA ASN A 235 4.77 -27.96 -4.83
C ASN A 235 3.72 -28.51 -3.86
N VAL A 236 2.46 -28.09 -3.97
CA VAL A 236 1.40 -28.51 -3.03
C VAL A 236 0.51 -29.55 -3.67
N ARG A 237 0.20 -30.61 -2.91
CA ARG A 237 -0.71 -31.69 -3.30
C ARG A 237 -1.98 -31.65 -2.44
N PRO A 238 -3.12 -32.14 -2.93
CA PRO A 238 -4.37 -32.17 -2.13
C PRO A 238 -4.23 -32.88 -0.79
N GLU A 239 -3.41 -33.94 -0.74
CA GLU A 239 -3.11 -34.72 0.47
C GLU A 239 -2.31 -34.00 1.54
N ASP A 240 -1.59 -32.91 1.17
CA ASP A 240 -0.80 -32.13 2.10
C ASP A 240 -1.66 -31.28 3.05
N LYS A 241 -2.96 -31.11 2.71
CA LYS A 241 -3.91 -30.28 3.46
C LYS A 241 -3.46 -28.85 3.63
N ILE A 242 -2.78 -28.32 2.61
CA ILE A 242 -2.32 -26.93 2.56
C ILE A 242 -3.22 -26.13 1.62
N LYS A 243 -3.72 -25.01 2.09
CA LYS A 243 -4.65 -24.13 1.36
C LYS A 243 -4.09 -22.75 1.20
N LEU A 244 -4.43 -22.11 0.07
CA LEU A 244 -4.10 -20.71 -0.21
C LEU A 244 -5.37 -19.87 -0.18
N PHE A 245 -5.39 -18.84 0.65
CA PHE A 245 -6.51 -17.92 0.80
C PHE A 245 -6.13 -16.53 0.31
N ILE A 246 -6.69 -16.09 -0.81
CA ILE A 246 -6.41 -14.82 -1.45
C ILE A 246 -7.45 -13.79 -1.00
N LEU A 247 -7.01 -12.82 -0.18
CA LEU A 247 -7.82 -11.72 0.34
C LEU A 247 -7.59 -10.47 -0.52
N GLY A 248 -8.60 -10.03 -1.24
CA GLY A 248 -8.53 -8.85 -2.06
C GLY A 248 -9.16 -8.99 -3.42
N ASP A 249 -9.23 -7.87 -4.12
CA ASP A 249 -9.80 -7.77 -5.45
C ASP A 249 -8.88 -6.92 -6.34
N GLY A 250 -9.11 -6.91 -7.63
CA GLY A 250 -8.31 -6.14 -8.57
C GLY A 250 -8.53 -6.53 -10.04
N PRO A 251 -7.82 -5.85 -10.95
CA PRO A 251 -8.05 -6.05 -12.39
C PRO A 251 -7.72 -7.46 -12.89
N LEU A 252 -6.95 -8.24 -12.15
CA LEU A 252 -6.57 -9.61 -12.51
C LEU A 252 -7.33 -10.68 -11.73
N HIS A 253 -8.34 -10.32 -10.94
CA HIS A 253 -9.10 -11.28 -10.12
C HIS A 253 -9.64 -12.44 -10.97
N GLU A 254 -10.43 -12.14 -12.01
CA GLU A 254 -11.03 -13.16 -12.88
C GLU A 254 -9.96 -14.01 -13.60
N GLN A 255 -8.85 -13.38 -14.00
CA GLN A 255 -7.72 -14.08 -14.61
C GLN A 255 -7.09 -15.07 -13.62
N HIS A 256 -6.84 -14.68 -12.38
CA HIS A 256 -6.24 -15.57 -11.38
C HIS A 256 -7.16 -16.72 -10.98
N CYS A 257 -8.48 -16.50 -10.90
CA CYS A 257 -9.43 -17.58 -10.72
C CYS A 257 -9.34 -18.61 -11.85
N LYS A 258 -9.29 -18.14 -13.11
CA LYS A 258 -9.14 -19.00 -14.28
C LYS A 258 -7.77 -19.72 -14.31
N GLU A 259 -6.69 -19.05 -13.96
CA GLU A 259 -5.35 -19.65 -13.82
C GLU A 259 -5.35 -20.78 -12.78
N ALA A 260 -6.01 -20.60 -11.64
CA ALA A 260 -6.15 -21.65 -10.63
C ALA A 260 -6.92 -22.88 -11.15
N ASP A 261 -7.98 -22.65 -11.96
CA ASP A 261 -8.73 -23.73 -12.62
C ASP A 261 -7.85 -24.45 -13.67
N GLU A 262 -7.14 -23.73 -14.51
CA GLU A 262 -6.25 -24.28 -15.55
C GLU A 262 -5.07 -25.06 -14.94
N LEU A 263 -4.58 -24.66 -13.77
CA LEU A 263 -3.53 -25.36 -13.02
C LEU A 263 -4.07 -26.53 -12.19
N GLY A 264 -5.40 -26.73 -12.12
CA GLY A 264 -6.03 -27.81 -11.36
C GLY A 264 -5.93 -27.67 -9.84
N ILE A 265 -5.81 -26.43 -9.32
CA ILE A 265 -5.62 -26.15 -7.88
C ILE A 265 -6.80 -25.43 -7.23
N SER A 266 -7.95 -25.29 -7.91
CA SER A 266 -9.13 -24.56 -7.41
C SER A 266 -9.69 -25.10 -6.09
N ASP A 267 -9.47 -26.39 -5.79
CA ASP A 267 -9.85 -26.98 -4.49
C ASP A 267 -8.90 -26.55 -3.35
N MET A 268 -7.67 -26.16 -3.69
CA MET A 268 -6.65 -25.74 -2.74
C MET A 268 -6.56 -24.20 -2.60
N VAL A 269 -7.11 -23.44 -3.55
CA VAL A 269 -7.03 -21.97 -3.58
C VAL A 269 -8.43 -21.37 -3.46
N LYS A 270 -8.62 -20.45 -2.51
CA LYS A 270 -9.88 -19.74 -2.33
C LYS A 270 -9.68 -18.24 -2.44
N PHE A 271 -10.59 -17.58 -3.14
CA PHE A 271 -10.59 -16.12 -3.32
C PHE A 271 -11.74 -15.52 -2.51
N ALA A 272 -11.43 -14.65 -1.55
CA ALA A 272 -12.42 -13.96 -0.72
C ALA A 272 -13.06 -12.76 -1.42
N GLY A 273 -12.41 -12.27 -2.49
CA GLY A 273 -12.76 -10.98 -3.06
C GLY A 273 -12.33 -9.82 -2.14
N ARG A 274 -12.94 -8.64 -2.35
CA ARG A 274 -12.65 -7.48 -1.53
C ARG A 274 -13.11 -7.68 -0.09
N VAL A 275 -12.20 -7.48 0.85
CA VAL A 275 -12.46 -7.49 2.30
C VAL A 275 -12.28 -6.06 2.83
N GLU A 276 -13.23 -5.57 3.62
CA GLU A 276 -13.11 -4.27 4.25
C GLU A 276 -12.15 -4.32 5.44
N HIS A 277 -11.41 -3.23 5.65
CA HIS A 277 -10.32 -3.19 6.64
C HIS A 277 -10.74 -3.59 8.06
N PRO A 278 -11.91 -3.21 8.59
CA PRO A 278 -12.35 -3.65 9.92
C PRO A 278 -12.60 -5.15 10.06
N ASP A 279 -12.85 -5.84 8.95
CA ASP A 279 -13.15 -7.27 8.92
C ASP A 279 -11.88 -8.13 8.78
N LEU A 280 -10.77 -7.55 8.31
CA LEU A 280 -9.51 -8.25 8.06
C LEU A 280 -8.99 -9.07 9.26
N PRO A 281 -9.09 -8.62 10.53
CA PRO A 281 -8.61 -9.41 11.66
C PRO A 281 -9.22 -10.82 11.73
N VAL A 282 -10.52 -10.97 11.44
CA VAL A 282 -11.19 -12.29 11.43
C VAL A 282 -10.66 -13.17 10.31
N TYR A 283 -10.38 -12.58 9.13
CA TYR A 283 -9.79 -13.30 7.99
C TYR A 283 -8.36 -13.75 8.27
N TYR A 284 -7.53 -12.92 8.91
CA TYR A 284 -6.20 -13.33 9.33
C TYR A 284 -6.25 -14.40 10.44
N ALA A 285 -7.16 -14.26 11.38
CA ALA A 285 -7.30 -15.21 12.50
C ALA A 285 -7.74 -16.62 12.05
N CYS A 286 -8.32 -16.76 10.84
CA CYS A 286 -8.63 -18.07 10.29
C CYS A 286 -7.46 -18.70 9.50
N CYS A 287 -6.30 -18.05 9.45
CA CYS A 287 -5.12 -18.50 8.73
C CYS A 287 -3.99 -18.90 9.68
N ASP A 288 -3.04 -19.68 9.17
CA ASP A 288 -1.91 -20.21 9.92
C ASP A 288 -0.59 -19.53 9.53
N ALA A 289 -0.51 -18.93 8.32
CA ALA A 289 0.65 -18.20 7.82
C ALA A 289 0.25 -17.15 6.78
N TYR A 290 1.11 -16.15 6.60
CA TYR A 290 1.01 -15.16 5.53
C TYR A 290 2.01 -15.50 4.43
N ILE A 291 1.61 -15.41 3.15
CA ILE A 291 2.49 -15.64 2.01
C ILE A 291 2.44 -14.49 1.00
N THR A 292 3.59 -14.14 0.41
CA THR A 292 3.65 -13.14 -0.66
C THR A 292 4.78 -13.41 -1.64
N ALA A 293 4.50 -13.22 -2.93
CA ALA A 293 5.49 -13.19 -4.01
C ALA A 293 5.71 -11.77 -4.58
N SER A 294 5.20 -10.74 -3.89
CA SER A 294 5.30 -9.35 -4.33
C SER A 294 6.73 -8.83 -4.19
N LEU A 295 7.28 -8.28 -5.27
CA LEU A 295 8.55 -7.55 -5.29
C LEU A 295 8.37 -6.03 -5.44
N SER A 296 7.12 -5.55 -5.53
CA SER A 296 6.80 -4.13 -5.71
C SER A 296 6.57 -3.37 -4.39
N ASP A 297 6.36 -4.09 -3.30
CA ASP A 297 6.09 -3.45 -2.01
C ASP A 297 7.35 -2.76 -1.47
N THR A 298 7.21 -1.53 -1.10
CA THR A 298 8.26 -0.80 -0.37
C THR A 298 8.28 -1.20 1.11
N CYS A 299 7.10 -1.37 1.71
CA CYS A 299 6.89 -1.95 3.04
C CYS A 299 5.43 -2.37 3.12
N SER A 300 5.16 -3.67 3.00
CA SER A 300 3.80 -4.20 2.92
C SER A 300 3.07 -4.05 4.26
N ILE A 301 2.02 -3.23 4.29
CA ILE A 301 1.18 -3.05 5.48
C ILE A 301 0.39 -4.32 5.75
N SER A 302 -0.18 -4.98 4.73
CA SER A 302 -0.92 -6.22 4.90
C SER A 302 -0.06 -7.37 5.47
N MET A 303 1.24 -7.40 5.12
CA MET A 303 2.17 -8.33 5.74
C MET A 303 2.41 -7.99 7.22
N LEU A 304 2.53 -6.70 7.56
CA LEU A 304 2.67 -6.26 8.96
C LEU A 304 1.39 -6.55 9.77
N GLU A 305 0.21 -6.42 9.15
CA GLU A 305 -1.08 -6.81 9.75
C GLU A 305 -1.10 -8.31 10.05
N GLY A 306 -0.70 -9.15 9.08
CA GLY A 306 -0.55 -10.59 9.29
C GLY A 306 0.42 -10.93 10.43
N MET A 307 1.59 -10.27 10.48
CA MET A 307 2.54 -10.44 11.59
C MET A 307 1.97 -10.00 12.94
N ALA A 308 1.19 -8.91 12.99
CA ALA A 308 0.52 -8.44 14.19
C ALA A 308 -0.55 -9.44 14.67
N MET A 309 -1.16 -10.18 13.72
CA MET A 309 -2.06 -11.31 14.00
C MET A 309 -1.32 -12.63 14.29
N HIS A 310 -0.01 -12.57 14.55
CA HIS A 310 0.88 -13.68 14.89
C HIS A 310 1.10 -14.70 13.75
N LEU A 311 0.84 -14.32 12.49
CA LEU A 311 1.12 -15.19 11.36
C LEU A 311 2.61 -15.14 11.00
N PRO A 312 3.32 -16.27 10.95
CA PRO A 312 4.63 -16.33 10.32
C PRO A 312 4.51 -16.01 8.82
N VAL A 313 5.55 -15.39 8.26
CA VAL A 313 5.53 -14.93 6.87
C VAL A 313 6.42 -15.79 5.99
N LEU A 314 5.87 -16.24 4.86
CA LEU A 314 6.63 -16.81 3.75
C LEU A 314 6.69 -15.76 2.63
N SER A 315 7.87 -15.22 2.34
CA SER A 315 8.05 -14.11 1.39
C SER A 315 9.02 -14.46 0.28
N LEU A 316 8.69 -14.08 -0.96
CA LEU A 316 9.69 -14.08 -2.02
C LEU A 316 10.82 -13.10 -1.65
N LYS A 317 12.05 -13.57 -1.71
CA LYS A 317 13.23 -12.81 -1.32
C LYS A 317 13.35 -11.53 -2.18
N ASP A 318 13.44 -10.40 -1.51
CA ASP A 318 13.70 -9.10 -2.11
C ASP A 318 14.96 -8.50 -1.49
N ASP A 319 16.07 -8.51 -2.24
CA ASP A 319 17.37 -8.04 -1.77
C ASP A 319 17.38 -6.53 -1.42
N LEU A 320 16.41 -5.76 -1.90
CA LEU A 320 16.24 -4.34 -1.58
C LEU A 320 15.34 -4.10 -0.36
N ASN A 321 14.65 -5.14 0.13
CA ASN A 321 13.72 -5.05 1.25
C ASN A 321 14.10 -6.01 2.39
N VAL A 322 15.39 -6.20 2.61
CA VAL A 322 15.94 -7.11 3.64
C VAL A 322 15.56 -6.67 5.04
N GLY A 323 15.24 -7.65 5.87
CA GLY A 323 15.08 -7.48 7.32
C GLY A 323 13.64 -7.33 7.81
N GLN A 324 12.65 -7.27 6.93
CA GLN A 324 11.24 -7.39 7.33
C GLN A 324 10.91 -8.84 7.72
N VAL A 325 11.31 -9.81 6.89
CA VAL A 325 11.22 -11.23 7.21
C VAL A 325 12.60 -11.74 7.57
N LYS A 326 12.72 -12.34 8.75
CA LYS A 326 13.96 -12.91 9.31
C LYS A 326 13.77 -14.41 9.43
N ASP A 327 14.55 -15.18 8.65
CA ASP A 327 14.44 -16.63 8.59
C ASP A 327 14.57 -17.28 9.98
N GLY A 328 13.61 -18.14 10.31
CA GLY A 328 13.54 -18.83 11.58
C GLY A 328 13.11 -17.98 12.78
N ILE A 329 12.76 -16.69 12.59
CA ILE A 329 12.29 -15.79 13.67
C ILE A 329 10.83 -15.43 13.47
N ASN A 330 10.47 -14.78 12.36
CA ASN A 330 9.12 -14.36 12.05
C ASN A 330 8.61 -14.88 10.70
N GLY A 331 9.36 -15.78 10.08
CA GLY A 331 9.02 -16.41 8.81
C GLY A 331 10.24 -16.95 8.09
N TYR A 332 10.11 -17.10 6.77
CA TYR A 332 11.15 -17.55 5.87
C TYR A 332 11.08 -16.81 4.54
N ASN A 333 12.25 -16.64 3.90
CA ASN A 333 12.35 -16.13 2.54
C ASN A 333 12.59 -17.28 1.56
N PHE A 334 11.82 -17.34 0.47
CA PHE A 334 12.06 -18.27 -0.63
C PHE A 334 12.59 -17.53 -1.86
N THR A 335 13.37 -18.20 -2.71
CA THR A 335 13.96 -17.60 -3.92
C THR A 335 13.30 -18.08 -5.21
N ASP A 336 12.76 -19.27 -5.20
CA ASP A 336 12.10 -19.94 -6.32
C ASP A 336 11.15 -21.04 -5.81
N ALA A 337 10.56 -21.81 -6.72
CA ALA A 337 9.63 -22.87 -6.38
C ALA A 337 10.26 -24.08 -5.68
N ASP A 338 11.58 -24.17 -5.64
CA ASP A 338 12.31 -25.32 -5.09
C ASP A 338 12.99 -25.00 -3.75
N SER A 339 12.90 -23.73 -3.28
CA SER A 339 13.44 -23.22 -2.01
C SER A 339 12.31 -23.03 -0.98
#